data_661d3ed002693c3fbb13d558451ea3b2
#
_entry.id   661d3ed002693c3fbb13d558451ea3b2
#
_cell.length_a   1.000
_cell.length_b   1.000
_cell.length_c   1.000
_cell.angle_alpha   90.00
_cell.angle_beta   90.00
_cell.angle_gamma   90.00
#
_symmetry.space_group_name_H-M   'P 1'
#
loop_
_entity.id
_entity.type
_entity.pdbx_description
1 polymer ?
#
loop_
_entity_poly.entity_id
_entity_poly.type
_entity_poly.pdbx_seq_one_letter_code
_entity_poly.pdbx_strand_id
1 'polypeptide(L)'
;GEMVPEYGLLLNNHMADFTYDSTGPGGLALLHRPRSNMAPTIVRKDGHPVLVIGSPGGPRIAATLAQVLMDVLDFGIPLAEALNAPRFFPVRQTLAVETRIPDSTLAVLHAKGWKIQPLGSLNSYFGGVHAVQIQSETGTLIGAADPRRDGAPAGY
;
A
#
# COMPACT_ATOMS: atom_id res chain seq x y z
N GLY A 1 10.54 0.97 -16.81
CA GLY A 1 11.66 0.14 -16.45
C GLY A 1 12.37 -0.36 -17.68
N GLU A 2 13.65 -0.55 -17.54
CA GLU A 2 14.52 -1.10 -18.57
C GLU A 2 14.89 -2.53 -18.19
N MET A 3 14.94 -3.42 -19.14
CA MET A 3 15.30 -4.82 -18.89
C MET A 3 16.70 -5.07 -19.43
N VAL A 4 17.51 -5.83 -18.70
CA VAL A 4 18.78 -6.36 -19.16
C VAL A 4 18.49 -7.69 -19.86
N PRO A 5 18.49 -7.74 -21.21
CA PRO A 5 17.95 -8.88 -21.96
C PRO A 5 18.66 -10.20 -21.67
N GLU A 6 19.98 -10.15 -21.50
CA GLU A 6 20.83 -11.34 -21.27
C GLU A 6 20.54 -12.05 -19.94
N TYR A 7 20.01 -11.30 -18.95
CA TYR A 7 19.74 -11.83 -17.61
C TYR A 7 18.25 -11.90 -17.28
N GLY A 8 17.38 -11.37 -18.13
CA GLY A 8 15.94 -11.27 -17.85
C GLY A 8 15.62 -10.41 -16.62
N LEU A 9 16.52 -9.51 -16.22
CA LEU A 9 16.36 -8.66 -15.05
C LEU A 9 15.71 -7.34 -15.43
N LEU A 10 14.60 -7.02 -14.77
CA LEU A 10 13.98 -5.70 -14.83
C LEU A 10 14.70 -4.78 -13.86
N LEU A 11 15.27 -3.68 -14.38
CA LEU A 11 15.90 -2.65 -13.55
C LEU A 11 14.83 -1.87 -12.78
N ASN A 12 15.14 -1.56 -11.51
CA ASN A 12 14.32 -0.65 -10.71
C ASN A 12 14.48 0.80 -11.22
N ASN A 13 13.62 1.71 -10.72
CA ASN A 13 13.75 3.14 -11.04
C ASN A 13 14.04 4.00 -9.80
N HIS A 14 14.73 3.46 -8.80
CA HIS A 14 15.07 4.18 -7.57
C HIS A 14 15.91 5.44 -7.78
N MET A 15 16.56 5.57 -8.93
CA MET A 15 17.24 6.82 -9.29
C MET A 15 16.28 8.02 -9.33
N ALA A 16 15.01 7.81 -9.63
CA ALA A 16 13.99 8.86 -9.60
C ALA A 16 13.63 9.34 -8.18
N ASP A 17 14.04 8.61 -7.16
CA ASP A 17 13.80 8.95 -5.75
C ASP A 17 14.91 9.87 -5.16
N PHE A 18 15.99 10.12 -5.91
CA PHE A 18 16.96 11.14 -5.56
C PHE A 18 16.42 12.54 -5.87
N THR A 19 16.78 13.50 -5.03
CA THR A 19 16.53 14.92 -5.31
C THR A 19 17.68 15.52 -6.12
N TYR A 20 17.40 16.53 -6.94
CA TYR A 20 18.45 17.26 -7.66
C TYR A 20 19.33 18.12 -6.77
N ASP A 21 18.87 18.43 -5.56
CA ASP A 21 19.69 19.10 -4.55
C ASP A 21 20.68 18.11 -3.95
N SER A 22 21.94 18.20 -4.34
CA SER A 22 23.01 17.33 -3.89
C SER A 22 23.46 17.59 -2.44
N THR A 23 22.99 18.68 -1.81
CA THR A 23 23.43 19.10 -0.46
C THR A 23 22.57 18.54 0.66
N GLY A 24 21.32 18.14 0.34
CA GLY A 24 20.36 17.62 1.30
C GLY A 24 20.37 16.09 1.44
N PRO A 25 19.74 15.57 2.48
CA PRO A 25 19.54 14.13 2.63
C PRO A 25 18.62 13.62 1.51
N GLY A 26 19.14 12.75 0.67
CA GLY A 26 18.46 12.22 -0.54
C GLY A 26 18.87 12.94 -1.82
N GLY A 27 19.84 13.84 -1.78
CA GLY A 27 20.47 14.41 -2.96
C GLY A 27 21.30 13.41 -3.75
N LEU A 28 21.39 13.57 -5.06
CA LEU A 28 22.20 12.73 -5.92
C LEU A 28 23.69 13.07 -5.70
N ALA A 29 24.36 12.30 -4.87
CA ALA A 29 25.79 12.41 -4.61
C ALA A 29 26.41 11.04 -4.36
N LEU A 30 27.74 10.95 -4.44
CA LEU A 30 28.47 9.72 -4.19
C LEU A 30 28.17 9.20 -2.77
N LEU A 31 27.87 7.90 -2.65
CA LEU A 31 27.54 7.20 -1.40
C LEU A 31 26.21 7.61 -0.75
N HIS A 32 25.43 8.50 -1.36
CA HIS A 32 24.09 8.80 -0.89
C HIS A 32 23.11 7.69 -1.26
N ARG A 33 22.08 7.52 -0.44
CA ARG A 33 20.98 6.58 -0.68
C ARG A 33 19.73 7.34 -1.07
N PRO A 34 18.95 6.83 -2.04
CA PRO A 34 17.64 7.42 -2.36
C PRO A 34 16.68 7.24 -1.19
N ARG A 35 15.64 8.06 -1.14
CA ARG A 35 14.48 7.77 -0.29
C ARG A 35 13.83 6.49 -0.77
N SER A 36 13.29 5.72 0.18
CA SER A 36 12.44 4.56 -0.15
C SER A 36 11.11 4.69 0.57
N ASN A 37 10.03 4.44 -0.17
CA ASN A 37 8.68 4.29 0.37
C ASN A 37 8.31 2.81 0.57
N MET A 38 9.19 1.89 0.26
CA MET A 38 8.95 0.47 0.46
C MET A 38 8.78 0.17 1.94
N ALA A 39 7.68 -0.50 2.28
CA ALA A 39 7.30 -0.83 3.64
C ALA A 39 6.82 -2.29 3.73
N PRO A 40 7.68 -3.27 3.44
CA PRO A 40 7.33 -4.66 3.70
C PRO A 40 7.12 -4.83 5.20
N THR A 41 5.97 -5.41 5.58
CA THR A 41 5.55 -5.43 6.99
C THR A 41 5.24 -6.86 7.43
N ILE A 42 5.73 -7.22 8.61
CA ILE A 42 5.39 -8.47 9.30
C ILE A 42 4.80 -8.09 10.66
N VAL A 43 3.53 -8.44 10.86
CA VAL A 43 2.87 -8.30 12.16
C VAL A 43 3.14 -9.54 12.98
N ARG A 44 3.52 -9.34 14.24
CA ARG A 44 3.76 -10.42 15.19
C ARG A 44 2.86 -10.27 16.41
N LYS A 45 2.35 -11.39 16.90
CA LYS A 45 1.59 -11.50 18.15
C LYS A 45 2.26 -12.57 19.00
N ASP A 46 2.56 -12.26 20.23
CA ASP A 46 3.22 -13.17 21.20
C ASP A 46 4.50 -13.82 20.63
N GLY A 47 5.28 -13.03 19.89
CA GLY A 47 6.51 -13.49 19.27
C GLY A 47 6.37 -14.25 17.95
N HIS A 48 5.16 -14.58 17.50
CA HIS A 48 4.88 -15.32 16.26
C HIS A 48 4.34 -14.42 15.16
N PRO A 49 4.75 -14.63 13.88
CA PRO A 49 4.18 -13.86 12.76
C PRO A 49 2.71 -14.26 12.57
N VAL A 50 1.84 -13.28 12.41
CA VAL A 50 0.40 -13.47 12.17
C VAL A 50 -0.07 -12.86 10.86
N LEU A 51 0.67 -11.91 10.30
CA LEU A 51 0.36 -11.30 9.02
C LEU A 51 1.64 -10.82 8.34
N VAL A 52 1.78 -11.13 7.06
CA VAL A 52 2.81 -10.59 6.17
C VAL A 52 2.11 -9.79 5.09
N ILE A 53 2.51 -8.54 4.88
CA ILE A 53 1.80 -7.63 4.00
C ILE A 53 2.75 -6.67 3.29
N GLY A 54 2.44 -6.36 2.05
CA GLY A 54 3.17 -5.39 1.25
C GLY A 54 2.30 -4.80 0.14
N SER A 55 2.71 -3.65 -0.38
CA SER A 55 2.00 -2.98 -1.47
C SER A 55 2.98 -2.23 -2.38
N PRO A 56 2.80 -2.23 -3.70
CA PRO A 56 3.32 -1.19 -4.55
C PRO A 56 2.53 0.11 -4.34
N GLY A 57 3.04 1.26 -4.79
CA GLY A 57 2.27 2.52 -4.73
C GLY A 57 3.10 3.77 -4.46
N GLY A 58 4.44 3.65 -4.35
CA GLY A 58 5.32 4.79 -4.08
C GLY A 58 4.94 5.50 -2.76
N PRO A 59 4.73 6.83 -2.76
CA PRO A 59 4.41 7.59 -1.54
C PRO A 59 3.13 7.14 -0.82
N ARG A 60 2.26 6.38 -1.48
CA ARG A 60 0.98 5.93 -0.92
C ARG A 60 1.08 4.61 -0.16
N ILE A 61 2.20 3.90 -0.27
CA ILE A 61 2.38 2.56 0.34
C ILE A 61 2.05 2.58 1.83
N ALA A 62 2.64 3.48 2.59
CA ALA A 62 2.45 3.53 4.04
C ALA A 62 0.97 3.78 4.43
N ALA A 63 0.30 4.73 3.76
CA ALA A 63 -1.11 5.02 4.02
C ALA A 63 -2.04 3.87 3.62
N THR A 64 -1.73 3.19 2.52
CA THR A 64 -2.47 2.00 2.07
C THR A 64 -2.34 0.85 3.07
N LEU A 65 -1.11 0.56 3.49
CA LEU A 65 -0.88 -0.50 4.48
C LEU A 65 -1.52 -0.17 5.83
N ALA A 66 -1.47 1.10 6.28
CA ALA A 66 -2.10 1.52 7.52
C ALA A 66 -3.62 1.28 7.51
N GLN A 67 -4.32 1.61 6.41
CA GLN A 67 -5.75 1.36 6.28
C GLN A 67 -6.06 -0.14 6.38
N VAL A 68 -5.38 -0.98 5.62
CA VAL A 68 -5.60 -2.43 5.65
C VAL A 68 -5.22 -3.04 7.00
N LEU A 69 -4.14 -2.58 7.62
CA LEU A 69 -3.75 -3.07 8.95
C LEU A 69 -4.79 -2.73 10.03
N MET A 70 -5.33 -1.50 10.01
CA MET A 70 -6.42 -1.11 10.92
C MET A 70 -7.67 -1.95 10.68
N ASP A 71 -8.06 -2.15 9.42
CA ASP A 71 -9.21 -2.97 9.07
C ASP A 71 -9.08 -4.39 9.64
N VAL A 72 -7.92 -5.01 9.47
CA VAL A 72 -7.69 -6.40 9.91
C VAL A 72 -7.47 -6.50 11.42
N LEU A 73 -6.63 -5.62 12.00
CA LEU A 73 -6.16 -5.78 13.38
C LEU A 73 -7.08 -5.11 14.40
N ASP A 74 -7.62 -3.92 14.08
CA ASP A 74 -8.43 -3.14 15.02
C ASP A 74 -9.91 -3.41 14.84
N PHE A 75 -10.37 -3.57 13.58
CA PHE A 75 -11.78 -3.79 13.27
C PHE A 75 -12.14 -5.26 13.01
N GLY A 76 -11.16 -6.15 12.93
CA GLY A 76 -11.39 -7.59 12.73
C GLY A 76 -11.99 -7.95 11.38
N ILE A 77 -11.84 -7.09 10.37
CA ILE A 77 -12.35 -7.34 9.01
C ILE A 77 -11.54 -8.49 8.38
N PRO A 78 -12.20 -9.46 7.76
CA PRO A 78 -11.51 -10.54 7.05
C PRO A 78 -10.52 -10.01 6.01
N LEU A 79 -9.35 -10.64 5.88
CA LEU A 79 -8.25 -10.15 5.06
C LEU A 79 -8.67 -9.78 3.63
N ALA A 80 -9.41 -10.65 2.94
CA ALA A 80 -9.86 -10.39 1.57
C ALA A 80 -10.82 -9.18 1.48
N GLU A 81 -11.67 -8.99 2.47
CA GLU A 81 -12.58 -7.84 2.56
C GLU A 81 -11.81 -6.55 2.84
N ALA A 82 -10.85 -6.57 3.74
CA ALA A 82 -9.97 -5.43 4.03
C ALA A 82 -9.16 -5.00 2.79
N LEU A 83 -8.67 -5.96 2.00
CA LEU A 83 -7.98 -5.65 0.75
C LEU A 83 -8.92 -5.03 -0.30
N ASN A 84 -10.18 -5.43 -0.30
CA ASN A 84 -11.21 -4.88 -1.19
C ASN A 84 -11.83 -3.57 -0.67
N ALA A 85 -11.68 -3.22 0.59
CA ALA A 85 -12.28 -2.01 1.18
C ALA A 85 -11.89 -0.74 0.40
N PRO A 86 -12.80 0.26 0.31
CA PRO A 86 -12.52 1.50 -0.40
C PRO A 86 -11.40 2.29 0.27
N ARG A 87 -10.54 2.90 -0.53
CA ARG A 87 -9.35 3.62 -0.05
C ARG A 87 -9.40 5.10 -0.31
N PHE A 88 -8.61 5.81 0.48
CA PHE A 88 -8.36 7.23 0.32
C PHE A 88 -6.88 7.57 0.54
N PHE A 89 -6.45 8.72 0.03
CA PHE A 89 -5.10 9.22 0.25
C PHE A 89 -5.09 10.75 0.31
N PRO A 90 -4.56 11.35 1.39
CA PRO A 90 -4.46 12.80 1.51
C PRO A 90 -3.27 13.34 0.71
N VAL A 91 -3.51 14.40 -0.06
CA VAL A 91 -2.49 15.20 -0.74
C VAL A 91 -2.73 16.65 -0.36
N ARG A 92 -1.95 17.16 0.57
CA ARG A 92 -2.17 18.48 1.19
C ARG A 92 -3.59 18.59 1.78
N GLN A 93 -4.45 19.48 1.26
CA GLN A 93 -5.84 19.63 1.69
C GLN A 93 -6.86 18.90 0.79
N THR A 94 -6.37 18.13 -0.17
CA THR A 94 -7.22 17.33 -1.05
C THR A 94 -7.17 15.88 -0.61
N LEU A 95 -8.32 15.24 -0.53
CA LEU A 95 -8.46 13.83 -0.25
C LEU A 95 -8.85 13.10 -1.54
N ALA A 96 -7.91 12.40 -2.13
CA ALA A 96 -8.19 11.45 -3.20
C ALA A 96 -8.96 10.27 -2.60
N VAL A 97 -10.08 9.89 -3.21
CA VAL A 97 -10.98 8.87 -2.66
C VAL A 97 -11.47 7.92 -3.75
N GLU A 98 -11.71 6.67 -3.40
CA GLU A 98 -12.50 5.79 -4.24
C GLU A 98 -13.98 6.11 -4.12
N THR A 99 -14.71 5.99 -5.24
CA THR A 99 -16.14 6.31 -5.33
C THR A 99 -17.04 5.35 -4.55
N ARG A 100 -16.47 4.28 -3.96
CA ARG A 100 -17.15 3.34 -3.08
C ARG A 100 -17.27 3.82 -1.63
N ILE A 101 -16.60 4.91 -1.27
CA ILE A 101 -16.77 5.53 0.06
C ILE A 101 -18.17 6.16 0.11
N PRO A 102 -18.98 5.89 1.15
CA PRO A 102 -20.35 6.40 1.25
C PRO A 102 -20.42 7.93 1.23
N ASP A 103 -21.40 8.49 0.56
CA ASP A 103 -21.62 9.95 0.45
C ASP A 103 -21.76 10.61 1.82
N SER A 104 -22.36 9.93 2.79
CA SER A 104 -22.47 10.42 4.18
C SER A 104 -21.10 10.62 4.82
N THR A 105 -20.16 9.72 4.57
CA THR A 105 -18.76 9.83 5.04
C THR A 105 -18.06 10.99 4.33
N LEU A 106 -18.24 11.10 3.01
CA LEU A 106 -17.65 12.18 2.23
C LEU A 106 -18.18 13.56 2.64
N ALA A 107 -19.46 13.67 2.99
CA ALA A 107 -20.07 14.91 3.50
C ALA A 107 -19.43 15.33 4.83
N VAL A 108 -19.18 14.39 5.75
CA VAL A 108 -18.49 14.68 7.03
C VAL A 108 -17.05 15.15 6.79
N LEU A 109 -16.34 14.51 5.86
CA LEU A 109 -14.96 14.90 5.53
C LEU A 109 -14.91 16.28 4.87
N HIS A 110 -15.87 16.57 4.00
CA HIS A 110 -16.01 17.89 3.38
C HIS A 110 -16.29 18.98 4.42
N ALA A 111 -17.20 18.72 5.37
CA ALA A 111 -17.50 19.64 6.47
C ALA A 111 -16.27 19.91 7.37
N LYS A 112 -15.32 18.97 7.42
CA LYS A 112 -14.02 19.14 8.11
C LYS A 112 -12.97 19.89 7.25
N GLY A 113 -13.33 20.38 6.09
CA GLY A 113 -12.46 21.21 5.23
C GLY A 113 -11.67 20.43 4.17
N TRP A 114 -11.92 19.13 3.99
CA TRP A 114 -11.28 18.37 2.93
C TRP A 114 -11.90 18.64 1.57
N LYS A 115 -11.05 18.86 0.57
CA LYS A 115 -11.46 18.85 -0.84
C LYS A 115 -11.48 17.42 -1.33
N ILE A 116 -12.65 16.91 -1.70
CA ILE A 116 -12.81 15.53 -2.15
C ILE A 116 -12.50 15.41 -3.64
N GLN A 117 -11.62 14.48 -4.00
CA GLN A 117 -11.25 14.13 -5.37
C GLN A 117 -11.54 12.66 -5.65
N PRO A 118 -12.66 12.32 -6.31
CA PRO A 118 -12.95 10.94 -6.66
C PRO A 118 -12.06 10.45 -7.80
N LEU A 119 -11.54 9.22 -7.68
CA LEU A 119 -10.64 8.58 -8.67
C LEU A 119 -11.18 7.25 -9.24
N GLY A 120 -12.47 6.97 -9.10
CA GLY A 120 -13.08 5.71 -9.55
C GLY A 120 -13.19 4.67 -8.44
N SER A 121 -13.69 3.47 -8.76
CA SER A 121 -14.08 2.47 -7.75
C SER A 121 -12.94 1.56 -7.28
N LEU A 122 -12.07 1.12 -8.18
CA LEU A 122 -10.92 0.25 -7.89
C LEU A 122 -9.71 0.81 -8.65
N ASN A 123 -9.11 1.84 -8.08
CA ASN A 123 -8.07 2.58 -8.79
C ASN A 123 -6.68 2.18 -8.30
N SER A 124 -5.82 1.73 -9.21
CA SER A 124 -4.42 1.36 -8.94
C SER A 124 -3.57 2.49 -8.35
N TYR A 125 -4.06 3.74 -8.37
CA TYR A 125 -3.47 4.86 -7.65
C TYR A 125 -3.28 4.55 -6.16
N PHE A 126 -4.20 3.83 -5.53
CA PHE A 126 -4.18 3.47 -4.11
C PHE A 126 -3.34 2.23 -3.79
N GLY A 127 -2.49 1.82 -4.70
CA GLY A 127 -1.62 0.65 -4.52
C GLY A 127 -2.25 -0.66 -4.99
N GLY A 128 -1.80 -1.76 -4.41
CA GLY A 128 -2.27 -3.12 -4.72
C GLY A 128 -1.69 -4.06 -3.68
N VAL A 129 -2.37 -4.25 -2.56
CA VAL A 129 -1.88 -4.99 -1.42
C VAL A 129 -1.87 -6.49 -1.69
N HIS A 130 -0.77 -7.14 -1.34
CA HIS A 130 -0.70 -8.59 -1.25
C HIS A 130 -0.38 -8.96 0.20
N ALA A 131 -1.09 -9.93 0.73
CA ALA A 131 -0.92 -10.32 2.11
C ALA A 131 -1.14 -11.82 2.33
N VAL A 132 -0.48 -12.34 3.35
CA VAL A 132 -0.67 -13.69 3.87
C VAL A 132 -0.92 -13.58 5.37
N GLN A 133 -2.08 -14.03 5.81
CA GLN A 133 -2.44 -14.17 7.22
C GLN A 133 -2.12 -15.59 7.68
N ILE A 134 -1.56 -15.71 8.89
CA ILE A 134 -1.22 -16.98 9.51
C ILE A 134 -2.16 -17.19 10.69
N GLN A 135 -2.98 -18.22 10.63
CA GLN A 135 -3.84 -18.61 11.74
C GLN A 135 -2.99 -19.28 12.81
N SER A 136 -2.88 -18.65 13.97
CA SER A 136 -1.98 -19.10 15.05
C SER A 136 -2.33 -20.50 15.59
N GLU A 137 -3.61 -20.88 15.57
CA GLU A 137 -4.10 -22.14 16.13
C GLU A 137 -3.84 -23.34 15.22
N THR A 138 -3.91 -23.15 13.92
CA THR A 138 -3.83 -24.23 12.92
C THR A 138 -2.56 -24.19 12.07
N GLY A 139 -1.86 -23.02 12.04
CA GLY A 139 -0.78 -22.77 11.10
C GLY A 139 -1.25 -22.54 9.67
N THR A 140 -2.56 -22.49 9.43
CA THR A 140 -3.13 -22.29 8.09
C THR A 140 -2.75 -20.92 7.54
N LEU A 141 -2.33 -20.90 6.27
CA LEU A 141 -2.00 -19.69 5.54
C LEU A 141 -3.20 -19.24 4.71
N ILE A 142 -3.62 -18.00 4.89
CA ILE A 142 -4.70 -17.37 4.11
C ILE A 142 -4.07 -16.27 3.26
N GLY A 143 -3.93 -16.52 1.96
CA GLY A 143 -3.45 -15.53 1.01
C GLY A 143 -4.58 -14.66 0.46
N ALA A 144 -4.31 -13.36 0.28
CA ALA A 144 -5.23 -12.45 -0.41
C ALA A 144 -4.45 -11.48 -1.31
N ALA A 145 -5.06 -11.17 -2.46
CA ALA A 145 -4.56 -10.22 -3.44
C ALA A 145 -5.58 -9.11 -3.68
N ASP A 146 -5.08 -7.92 -3.91
CA ASP A 146 -5.86 -6.71 -4.11
C ASP A 146 -6.48 -6.66 -5.51
N PRO A 147 -7.79 -6.43 -5.62
CA PRO A 147 -8.46 -6.35 -6.92
C PRO A 147 -8.06 -5.11 -7.77
N ARG A 148 -7.28 -4.17 -7.19
CA ARG A 148 -6.77 -3.00 -7.93
C ARG A 148 -5.58 -3.32 -8.84
N ARG A 149 -5.00 -4.49 -8.69
CA ARG A 149 -3.86 -5.00 -9.47
C ARG A 149 -4.11 -6.45 -9.85
N ASP A 150 -3.47 -6.86 -10.93
CA ASP A 150 -3.49 -8.27 -11.35
C ASP A 150 -2.69 -9.10 -10.33
N GLY A 151 -3.35 -10.02 -9.70
CA GLY A 151 -2.77 -10.92 -8.73
C GLY A 151 -3.82 -11.90 -8.21
N ALA A 152 -3.39 -13.11 -7.92
CA ALA A 152 -4.22 -14.13 -7.31
C ALA A 152 -3.42 -14.86 -6.23
N PRO A 153 -4.02 -15.15 -5.06
CA PRO A 153 -3.39 -16.04 -4.11
C PRO A 153 -3.35 -17.46 -4.69
N ALA A 154 -2.26 -18.15 -4.46
CA ALA A 154 -2.11 -19.57 -4.80
C ALA A 154 -1.50 -20.30 -3.61
N GLY A 155 -1.90 -21.55 -3.42
CA GLY A 155 -1.40 -22.41 -2.38
C GLY A 155 -1.41 -23.88 -2.83
N TYR A 156 -0.67 -24.70 -2.11
CA TYR A 156 -0.58 -26.16 -2.29
C TYR A 156 -0.44 -26.82 -0.94
#